data_3a95ad79ba3115cc61b2d9bfd7aadbd4
#
_entry.id   3a95ad79ba3115cc61b2d9bfd7aadbd4
#
_cell.length_a   1.000
_cell.length_b   1.000
_cell.length_c   1.000
_cell.angle_alpha   90.00
_cell.angle_beta   90.00
_cell.angle_gamma   90.00
#
_symmetry.space_group_name_H-M   'P 1'
#
loop_
_entity.id
_entity.type
_entity.pdbx_description
1 polymer ?
#
loop_
_entity_poly.entity_id
_entity_poly.type
_entity_poly.pdbx_seq_one_letter_code
_entity_poly.pdbx_strand_id
1 'polypeptide(L)'
;MKFSEKLTELRHSRGWSQEQLGERLGVTRQTVSKWVLGSTTPELEKLAMMSDIFGVSTDELIKGEPQEASRPSEPSEPAEAIQYTKLLRSRLHFEYKSRRTVRGLPLVHINFGAGRYTAKGIFALGNKAVGVVAGGFLSVGVVSFGLISAGLLALGTFSVGVLAFGALAAGLIAFGGASAGWLAFGGSACGMYAVGGAADASHISCGGYSTSAHVAIGDVVRGAVEVSESAPAAEVRELIMKELPETPGFIADMFSGMAEMMSH
;
A
#
# COMPACT_ATOMS: atom_id res chain seq x y z
N MET A 1 12.44 8.51 -37.92
CA MET A 1 13.48 7.98 -38.84
C MET A 1 12.78 7.15 -39.92
N LYS A 2 13.18 7.23 -41.19
CA LYS A 2 12.53 6.42 -42.23
C LYS A 2 13.10 5.01 -42.25
N PHE A 3 12.32 4.01 -42.68
CA PHE A 3 12.77 2.62 -42.80
C PHE A 3 14.12 2.49 -43.51
N SER A 4 14.30 3.22 -44.64
CA SER A 4 15.54 3.19 -45.42
C SER A 4 16.78 3.67 -44.66
N GLU A 5 16.62 4.67 -43.81
CA GLU A 5 17.69 5.19 -42.91
C GLU A 5 18.05 4.15 -41.85
N LYS A 6 17.03 3.56 -41.21
CA LYS A 6 17.23 2.53 -40.17
C LYS A 6 17.88 1.27 -40.74
N LEU A 7 17.43 0.82 -41.91
CA LEU A 7 18.03 -0.31 -42.59
C LEU A 7 19.51 -0.06 -42.94
N THR A 8 19.85 1.16 -43.33
CA THR A 8 21.22 1.55 -43.66
C THR A 8 22.08 1.53 -42.37
N GLU A 9 21.57 2.09 -41.28
CA GLU A 9 22.25 2.09 -39.98
C GLU A 9 22.52 0.66 -39.48
N LEU A 10 21.48 -0.19 -39.45
CA LEU A 10 21.59 -1.58 -38.99
C LEU A 10 22.55 -2.41 -39.85
N ARG A 11 22.53 -2.23 -41.16
CA ARG A 11 23.44 -2.89 -42.05
C ARG A 11 24.92 -2.46 -41.79
N HIS A 12 25.14 -1.14 -41.63
CA HIS A 12 26.48 -0.61 -41.33
C HIS A 12 26.97 -1.05 -39.95
N SER A 13 26.12 -1.10 -38.93
CA SER A 13 26.51 -1.56 -37.59
C SER A 13 26.99 -3.02 -37.58
N ARG A 14 26.50 -3.85 -38.52
CA ARG A 14 26.93 -5.24 -38.70
C ARG A 14 28.10 -5.38 -39.72
N GLY A 15 28.51 -4.28 -40.33
CA GLY A 15 29.58 -4.29 -41.35
C GLY A 15 29.21 -4.99 -42.65
N TRP A 16 27.93 -5.14 -42.97
CA TRP A 16 27.49 -5.88 -44.14
C TRP A 16 27.36 -5.01 -45.41
N SER A 17 27.81 -5.57 -46.54
CA SER A 17 27.50 -4.99 -47.84
C SER A 17 26.04 -5.21 -48.22
N GLN A 18 25.51 -4.46 -49.22
CA GLN A 18 24.17 -4.70 -49.74
C GLN A 18 23.99 -6.10 -50.33
N GLU A 19 25.09 -6.68 -50.87
CA GLU A 19 25.13 -8.03 -51.41
C GLU A 19 25.00 -9.09 -50.33
N GLN A 20 25.78 -8.96 -49.26
CA GLN A 20 25.72 -9.83 -48.10
C GLN A 20 24.35 -9.80 -47.38
N LEU A 21 23.73 -8.63 -47.31
CA LEU A 21 22.38 -8.52 -46.76
C LEU A 21 21.35 -9.20 -47.70
N GLY A 22 21.54 -9.04 -49.02
CA GLY A 22 20.68 -9.70 -50.00
C GLY A 22 20.76 -11.23 -49.92
N GLU A 23 21.94 -11.80 -49.82
CA GLU A 23 22.14 -13.25 -49.64
C GLU A 23 21.42 -13.77 -48.38
N ARG A 24 21.53 -13.09 -47.23
CA ARG A 24 20.91 -13.49 -45.99
C ARG A 24 19.37 -13.44 -46.03
N LEU A 25 18.83 -12.51 -46.80
CA LEU A 25 17.38 -12.32 -46.97
C LEU A 25 16.82 -13.09 -48.19
N GLY A 26 17.67 -13.77 -48.95
CA GLY A 26 17.26 -14.48 -50.16
C GLY A 26 16.76 -13.54 -51.28
N VAL A 27 17.37 -12.36 -51.42
CA VAL A 27 16.99 -11.34 -52.42
C VAL A 27 18.24 -10.83 -53.16
N THR A 28 18.03 -10.21 -54.31
CA THR A 28 19.13 -9.63 -55.08
C THR A 28 19.70 -8.36 -54.43
N ARG A 29 20.96 -8.04 -54.67
CA ARG A 29 21.57 -6.75 -54.27
C ARG A 29 20.76 -5.56 -54.76
N GLN A 30 20.17 -5.64 -55.96
CA GLN A 30 19.33 -4.58 -56.51
C GLN A 30 18.05 -4.32 -55.70
N THR A 31 17.48 -5.39 -55.15
CA THR A 31 16.28 -5.29 -54.26
C THR A 31 16.66 -4.55 -52.99
N VAL A 32 17.78 -4.92 -52.34
CA VAL A 32 18.29 -4.24 -51.15
C VAL A 32 18.61 -2.77 -51.42
N SER A 33 19.22 -2.48 -52.59
CA SER A 33 19.50 -1.10 -53.03
C SER A 33 18.23 -0.25 -53.16
N LYS A 34 17.15 -0.80 -53.72
CA LYS A 34 15.85 -0.10 -53.82
C LYS A 34 15.25 0.19 -52.43
N TRP A 35 15.40 -0.72 -51.46
CA TRP A 35 14.94 -0.51 -50.09
C TRP A 35 15.74 0.58 -49.35
N VAL A 36 17.07 0.59 -49.53
CA VAL A 36 17.96 1.62 -48.96
C VAL A 36 17.68 2.99 -49.57
N LEU A 37 17.37 3.05 -50.88
CA LEU A 37 16.95 4.30 -51.56
C LEU A 37 15.53 4.72 -51.25
N GLY A 38 14.74 3.88 -50.56
CA GLY A 38 13.34 4.17 -50.26
C GLY A 38 12.40 4.09 -51.49
N SER A 39 12.88 3.50 -52.60
CA SER A 39 12.11 3.38 -53.84
C SER A 39 11.02 2.30 -53.79
N THR A 40 11.22 1.29 -52.93
CA THR A 40 10.27 0.19 -52.70
C THR A 40 10.30 -0.20 -51.22
N THR A 41 9.18 -0.75 -50.74
CA THR A 41 9.04 -1.28 -49.40
C THR A 41 9.17 -2.80 -49.44
N PRO A 42 9.88 -3.46 -48.48
CA PRO A 42 9.93 -4.90 -48.37
C PRO A 42 8.56 -5.49 -48.05
N GLU A 43 8.33 -6.72 -48.49
CA GLU A 43 7.19 -7.52 -48.09
C GLU A 43 7.26 -7.89 -46.61
N LEU A 44 6.10 -8.17 -46.01
CA LEU A 44 5.98 -8.46 -44.56
C LEU A 44 6.88 -9.60 -44.11
N GLU A 45 7.02 -10.63 -44.93
CA GLU A 45 7.90 -11.78 -44.70
C GLU A 45 9.38 -11.35 -44.59
N LYS A 46 9.83 -10.46 -45.47
CA LYS A 46 11.19 -9.94 -45.47
C LYS A 46 11.45 -8.99 -44.29
N LEU A 47 10.42 -8.25 -43.85
CA LEU A 47 10.50 -7.43 -42.62
C LEU A 47 10.65 -8.31 -41.37
N ALA A 48 9.93 -9.42 -41.31
CA ALA A 48 10.07 -10.38 -40.20
C ALA A 48 11.49 -11.00 -40.18
N MET A 49 12.00 -11.43 -41.34
CA MET A 49 13.38 -11.94 -41.46
C MET A 49 14.43 -10.91 -41.05
N MET A 50 14.24 -9.64 -41.42
CA MET A 50 15.12 -8.54 -41.00
C MET A 50 15.08 -8.33 -39.50
N SER A 51 13.90 -8.37 -38.87
CA SER A 51 13.71 -8.31 -37.45
C SER A 51 14.55 -9.37 -36.71
N ASP A 52 14.49 -10.62 -37.16
CA ASP A 52 15.24 -11.73 -36.58
C ASP A 52 16.76 -11.58 -36.79
N ILE A 53 17.19 -11.23 -38.01
CA ILE A 53 18.62 -11.11 -38.35
C ILE A 53 19.28 -9.95 -37.61
N PHE A 54 18.60 -8.83 -37.47
CA PHE A 54 19.13 -7.65 -36.80
C PHE A 54 18.88 -7.66 -35.29
N GLY A 55 17.94 -8.47 -34.78
CA GLY A 55 17.54 -8.53 -33.38
C GLY A 55 16.78 -7.29 -32.91
N VAL A 56 16.01 -6.68 -33.81
CA VAL A 56 15.21 -5.49 -33.54
C VAL A 56 13.74 -5.79 -33.86
N SER A 57 12.80 -5.09 -33.19
CA SER A 57 11.38 -5.30 -33.49
C SER A 57 11.00 -4.78 -34.89
N THR A 58 9.98 -5.36 -35.52
CA THR A 58 9.42 -4.86 -36.79
C THR A 58 8.91 -3.42 -36.65
N ASP A 59 8.41 -3.04 -35.49
CA ASP A 59 8.00 -1.65 -35.20
C ASP A 59 9.20 -0.69 -35.17
N GLU A 60 10.32 -1.11 -34.61
CA GLU A 60 11.58 -0.35 -34.59
C GLU A 60 12.14 -0.19 -36.00
N LEU A 61 12.06 -1.24 -36.82
CA LEU A 61 12.46 -1.18 -38.23
C LEU A 61 11.64 -0.18 -39.02
N ILE A 62 10.32 -0.12 -38.78
CA ILE A 62 9.39 0.71 -39.56
C ILE A 62 9.35 2.17 -39.07
N LYS A 63 9.31 2.37 -37.73
CA LYS A 63 9.17 3.68 -37.10
C LYS A 63 10.49 4.34 -36.73
N GLY A 64 11.58 3.57 -36.67
CA GLY A 64 12.93 4.07 -36.41
C GLY A 64 13.15 4.61 -34.97
N GLU A 65 12.24 4.41 -34.07
CA GLU A 65 12.43 4.74 -32.66
C GLU A 65 12.93 3.52 -31.90
N PRO A 66 14.03 3.62 -31.11
CA PRO A 66 14.45 2.55 -30.25
C PRO A 66 13.34 2.32 -29.21
N GLN A 67 12.68 1.20 -29.28
CA GLN A 67 11.88 0.77 -28.14
C GLN A 67 12.88 0.46 -27.03
N GLU A 68 12.82 1.21 -25.91
CA GLU A 68 13.57 0.90 -24.69
C GLU A 68 13.48 -0.60 -24.46
N ALA A 69 14.66 -1.23 -24.39
CA ALA A 69 14.82 -2.67 -24.31
C ALA A 69 13.73 -3.28 -23.45
N SER A 70 12.86 -4.02 -24.09
CA SER A 70 11.83 -4.80 -23.41
C SER A 70 12.57 -5.61 -22.33
N ARG A 71 12.29 -5.31 -21.08
CA ARG A 71 12.64 -6.18 -19.96
C ARG A 71 12.36 -7.61 -20.39
N PRO A 72 13.17 -8.61 -20.00
CA PRO A 72 12.93 -10.00 -20.35
C PRO A 72 11.43 -10.26 -20.15
N SER A 73 10.73 -10.61 -21.19
CA SER A 73 9.32 -10.94 -21.15
C SER A 73 9.15 -12.04 -20.10
N GLU A 74 8.54 -11.70 -18.97
CA GLU A 74 7.86 -12.70 -18.17
C GLU A 74 7.06 -13.57 -19.16
N PRO A 75 6.98 -14.89 -18.95
CA PRO A 75 6.33 -15.79 -19.88
C PRO A 75 4.98 -15.21 -20.27
N SER A 76 4.84 -14.83 -21.53
CA SER A 76 3.64 -14.21 -22.06
C SER A 76 2.49 -15.19 -21.84
N GLU A 77 1.61 -14.85 -20.88
CA GLU A 77 0.35 -15.55 -20.74
C GLU A 77 -0.33 -15.60 -22.12
N PRO A 78 -0.86 -16.74 -22.53
CA PRO A 78 -1.49 -16.88 -23.84
C PRO A 78 -2.54 -15.75 -24.00
N ALA A 79 -2.61 -15.16 -25.19
CA ALA A 79 -3.48 -14.01 -25.48
C ALA A 79 -4.95 -14.26 -25.05
N GLU A 80 -5.37 -15.51 -25.05
CA GLU A 80 -6.66 -15.98 -24.52
C GLU A 80 -6.78 -15.77 -23.00
N ALA A 81 -5.72 -16.02 -22.22
CA ALA A 81 -5.73 -15.79 -20.79
C ALA A 81 -5.84 -14.31 -20.45
N ILE A 82 -5.19 -13.44 -21.23
CA ILE A 82 -5.29 -11.98 -21.08
C ILE A 82 -6.71 -11.51 -21.43
N GLN A 83 -7.31 -12.09 -22.46
CA GLN A 83 -8.67 -11.76 -22.86
C GLN A 83 -9.71 -12.28 -21.85
N TYR A 84 -9.51 -13.48 -21.31
CA TYR A 84 -10.33 -14.06 -20.24
C TYR A 84 -10.24 -13.27 -18.93
N THR A 85 -9.04 -12.87 -18.52
CA THR A 85 -8.84 -12.02 -17.34
C THR A 85 -9.42 -10.62 -17.51
N LYS A 86 -9.37 -10.03 -18.71
CA LYS A 86 -10.07 -8.77 -19.02
C LYS A 86 -11.58 -8.90 -18.95
N LEU A 87 -12.14 -9.97 -19.52
CA LEU A 87 -13.57 -10.28 -19.47
C LEU A 87 -14.08 -10.56 -18.05
N LEU A 88 -13.36 -11.33 -17.27
CA LEU A 88 -13.69 -11.58 -15.86
C LEU A 88 -13.58 -10.29 -15.03
N ARG A 89 -12.56 -9.46 -15.27
CA ARG A 89 -12.38 -8.16 -14.62
C ARG A 89 -13.54 -7.20 -14.89
N SER A 90 -14.05 -7.16 -16.12
CA SER A 90 -15.18 -6.30 -16.49
C SER A 90 -16.51 -6.78 -15.90
N ARG A 91 -16.71 -8.09 -15.74
CA ARG A 91 -17.93 -8.67 -15.14
C ARG A 91 -17.98 -8.53 -13.62
N LEU A 92 -16.83 -8.39 -12.96
CA LEU A 92 -16.71 -8.27 -11.50
C LEU A 92 -16.59 -6.81 -11.03
N HIS A 93 -16.77 -5.84 -11.91
CA HIS A 93 -16.72 -4.43 -11.55
C HIS A 93 -18.14 -3.88 -11.34
N PHE A 94 -18.41 -3.46 -10.11
CA PHE A 94 -19.64 -2.78 -9.72
C PHE A 94 -19.32 -1.35 -9.28
N GLU A 95 -19.86 -0.37 -9.98
CA GLU A 95 -19.72 1.05 -9.63
C GLU A 95 -21.09 1.69 -9.48
N TYR A 96 -21.33 2.33 -8.36
CA TYR A 96 -22.51 3.17 -8.11
C TYR A 96 -22.05 4.53 -7.62
N LYS A 97 -22.49 5.59 -8.30
CA LYS A 97 -22.29 6.98 -7.91
C LYS A 97 -23.62 7.69 -7.71
N SER A 98 -23.82 8.30 -6.57
CA SER A 98 -24.98 9.15 -6.31
C SER A 98 -24.94 10.39 -7.21
N ARG A 99 -26.11 10.77 -7.76
CA ARG A 99 -26.27 12.02 -8.52
C ARG A 99 -26.17 13.28 -7.63
N ARG A 100 -26.40 13.14 -6.32
CA ARG A 100 -26.25 14.25 -5.37
C ARG A 100 -24.78 14.41 -5.01
N THR A 101 -24.26 15.63 -5.19
CA THR A 101 -22.89 16.00 -4.86
C THR A 101 -22.91 17.10 -3.78
N VAL A 102 -22.00 17.01 -2.84
CA VAL A 102 -21.76 18.02 -1.82
C VAL A 102 -20.29 18.46 -1.93
N ARG A 103 -20.06 19.75 -2.15
CA ARG A 103 -18.73 20.31 -2.39
C ARG A 103 -17.94 19.61 -3.49
N GLY A 104 -18.63 19.16 -4.57
CA GLY A 104 -18.00 18.48 -5.71
C GLY A 104 -17.70 16.99 -5.50
N LEU A 105 -18.00 16.42 -4.34
CA LEU A 105 -17.88 15.00 -4.06
C LEU A 105 -19.26 14.31 -4.10
N PRO A 106 -19.39 13.12 -4.70
CA PRO A 106 -20.64 12.36 -4.67
C PRO A 106 -20.98 11.99 -3.22
N LEU A 107 -22.27 12.07 -2.88
CA LEU A 107 -22.74 11.72 -1.54
C LEU A 107 -22.41 10.26 -1.21
N VAL A 108 -22.66 9.35 -2.15
CA VAL A 108 -22.36 7.92 -2.03
C VAL A 108 -21.60 7.48 -3.27
N HIS A 109 -20.47 6.84 -3.08
CA HIS A 109 -19.69 6.20 -4.13
C HIS A 109 -19.31 4.79 -3.69
N ILE A 110 -19.89 3.81 -4.35
CA ILE A 110 -19.60 2.39 -4.13
C ILE A 110 -18.82 1.89 -5.33
N ASN A 111 -17.66 1.30 -5.13
CA ASN A 111 -16.82 0.80 -6.19
C ASN A 111 -16.12 -0.48 -5.78
N PHE A 112 -16.67 -1.61 -6.21
CA PHE A 112 -16.09 -2.94 -5.99
C PHE A 112 -15.62 -3.53 -7.31
N GLY A 113 -14.40 -4.06 -7.36
CA GLY A 113 -13.87 -4.72 -8.54
C GLY A 113 -12.44 -5.23 -8.35
N ALA A 114 -12.05 -6.21 -9.16
CA ALA A 114 -10.69 -6.73 -9.22
C ALA A 114 -9.77 -5.73 -9.97
N GLY A 115 -9.29 -4.67 -9.29
CA GLY A 115 -8.41 -3.65 -9.89
C GLY A 115 -8.03 -2.54 -8.92
N ARG A 116 -7.33 -1.49 -9.44
CA ARG A 116 -6.95 -0.29 -8.66
C ARG A 116 -8.08 0.74 -8.59
N TYR A 117 -9.31 0.30 -8.43
CA TYR A 117 -10.46 1.19 -8.34
C TYR A 117 -10.53 1.83 -6.96
N THR A 118 -10.76 3.14 -6.91
CA THR A 118 -10.87 3.91 -5.67
C THR A 118 -12.24 4.57 -5.62
N ALA A 119 -13.02 4.27 -4.59
CA ALA A 119 -14.25 4.99 -4.29
C ALA A 119 -13.90 6.33 -3.61
N LYS A 120 -14.40 7.45 -4.13
CA LYS A 120 -14.18 8.79 -3.57
C LYS A 120 -15.54 9.46 -3.36
N GLY A 121 -15.91 9.76 -2.11
CA GLY A 121 -17.20 10.37 -1.78
C GLY A 121 -17.31 10.73 -0.32
N ILE A 122 -18.45 11.28 0.10
CA ILE A 122 -18.74 11.47 1.54
C ILE A 122 -18.86 10.10 2.19
N PHE A 123 -19.68 9.22 1.61
CA PHE A 123 -19.76 7.80 1.92
C PHE A 123 -19.07 7.03 0.79
N ALA A 124 -17.89 6.50 1.05
CA ALA A 124 -17.13 5.73 0.08
C ALA A 124 -17.03 4.27 0.51
N LEU A 125 -17.44 3.33 -0.35
CA LEU A 125 -17.37 1.90 -0.10
C LEU A 125 -16.70 1.21 -1.27
N GLY A 126 -15.68 0.38 -1.00
CA GLY A 126 -14.96 -0.34 -2.06
C GLY A 126 -13.65 -0.94 -1.60
N ASN A 127 -12.90 -1.57 -2.54
CA ASN A 127 -11.59 -2.12 -2.21
C ASN A 127 -10.61 -1.05 -1.69
N LYS A 128 -10.68 0.14 -2.28
CA LYS A 128 -10.02 1.35 -1.78
C LYS A 128 -11.07 2.43 -1.63
N ALA A 129 -11.23 2.97 -0.44
CA ALA A 129 -12.22 3.99 -0.14
C ALA A 129 -11.55 5.22 0.47
N VAL A 130 -11.90 6.41 -0.04
CA VAL A 130 -11.43 7.70 0.46
C VAL A 130 -12.63 8.63 0.60
N GLY A 131 -12.91 9.06 1.83
CA GLY A 131 -14.09 9.90 2.07
C GLY A 131 -14.21 10.37 3.52
N VAL A 132 -15.33 10.99 3.85
CA VAL A 132 -15.62 11.33 5.26
C VAL A 132 -15.89 10.05 6.03
N VAL A 133 -16.76 9.19 5.49
CA VAL A 133 -16.98 7.83 5.97
C VAL A 133 -16.50 6.88 4.88
N ALA A 134 -15.45 6.13 5.16
CA ALA A 134 -14.82 5.23 4.21
C ALA A 134 -14.87 3.79 4.71
N GLY A 135 -15.32 2.87 3.86
CA GLY A 135 -15.38 1.44 4.17
C GLY A 135 -14.80 0.58 3.07
N GLY A 136 -13.95 -0.40 3.45
CA GLY A 136 -13.36 -1.29 2.47
C GLY A 136 -12.10 -2.00 2.93
N PHE A 137 -11.40 -2.63 1.99
CA PHE A 137 -10.15 -3.30 2.32
C PHE A 137 -9.08 -2.30 2.79
N LEU A 138 -8.94 -1.19 2.05
CA LEU A 138 -8.11 -0.04 2.40
C LEU A 138 -8.99 1.19 2.50
N SER A 139 -9.14 1.77 3.67
CA SER A 139 -10.01 2.92 3.93
C SER A 139 -9.26 4.10 4.54
N VAL A 140 -9.53 5.29 4.03
CA VAL A 140 -8.97 6.54 4.53
C VAL A 140 -10.10 7.58 4.65
N GLY A 141 -10.31 8.12 5.85
CA GLY A 141 -11.40 9.07 6.08
C GLY A 141 -11.43 9.66 7.49
N VAL A 142 -12.43 10.44 7.79
CA VAL A 142 -12.67 10.89 9.17
C VAL A 142 -13.10 9.68 10.02
N VAL A 143 -14.05 8.91 9.51
CA VAL A 143 -14.43 7.61 10.05
C VAL A 143 -14.10 6.56 9.02
N SER A 144 -13.25 5.61 9.37
CA SER A 144 -12.79 4.58 8.46
C SER A 144 -12.99 3.17 9.02
N PHE A 145 -13.48 2.27 8.15
CA PHE A 145 -13.73 0.86 8.47
C PHE A 145 -13.04 -0.03 7.44
N GLY A 146 -12.24 -0.99 7.86
CA GLY A 146 -11.62 -1.89 6.90
C GLY A 146 -10.56 -2.80 7.46
N LEU A 147 -9.90 -3.56 6.58
CA LEU A 147 -8.75 -4.35 6.99
C LEU A 147 -7.58 -3.41 7.40
N ILE A 148 -7.31 -2.43 6.54
CA ILE A 148 -6.36 -1.35 6.82
C ILE A 148 -7.16 -0.05 6.82
N SER A 149 -7.22 0.62 7.97
CA SER A 149 -7.98 1.85 8.16
C SER A 149 -7.10 2.98 8.68
N ALA A 150 -7.30 4.18 8.11
CA ALA A 150 -6.63 5.39 8.55
C ALA A 150 -7.60 6.56 8.66
N GLY A 151 -7.60 7.27 9.80
CA GLY A 151 -8.52 8.39 10.00
C GLY A 151 -8.55 8.96 11.40
N LEU A 152 -9.52 9.83 11.66
CA LEU A 152 -9.73 10.35 13.00
C LEU A 152 -10.25 9.21 13.91
N LEU A 153 -11.26 8.49 13.45
CA LEU A 153 -11.77 7.25 14.03
C LEU A 153 -11.49 6.11 13.04
N ALA A 154 -10.56 5.24 13.40
CA ALA A 154 -10.14 4.12 12.58
C ALA A 154 -10.52 2.78 13.23
N LEU A 155 -11.27 1.96 12.51
CA LEU A 155 -11.74 0.66 12.92
C LEU A 155 -11.29 -0.39 11.90
N GLY A 156 -10.43 -1.32 12.30
CA GLY A 156 -9.90 -2.31 11.37
C GLY A 156 -8.97 -3.32 12.01
N THR A 157 -8.43 -4.25 11.21
CA THR A 157 -7.40 -5.16 11.70
C THR A 157 -6.10 -4.39 11.95
N PHE A 158 -5.73 -3.54 11.00
CA PHE A 158 -4.65 -2.56 11.10
C PHE A 158 -5.28 -1.17 11.10
N SER A 159 -5.19 -0.46 12.22
CA SER A 159 -5.81 0.85 12.37
C SER A 159 -4.81 1.92 12.78
N VAL A 160 -4.87 3.08 12.12
CA VAL A 160 -4.03 4.24 12.42
C VAL A 160 -4.92 5.49 12.50
N GLY A 161 -4.90 6.18 13.65
CA GLY A 161 -5.75 7.35 13.80
C GLY A 161 -5.63 8.07 15.13
N VAL A 162 -6.50 9.01 15.38
CA VAL A 162 -6.59 9.64 16.72
C VAL A 162 -7.20 8.64 17.69
N LEU A 163 -8.34 8.04 17.30
CA LEU A 163 -8.95 6.90 17.97
C LEU A 163 -8.79 5.69 17.05
N ALA A 164 -8.00 4.71 17.45
CA ALA A 164 -7.72 3.53 16.67
C ALA A 164 -8.19 2.26 17.41
N PHE A 165 -8.97 1.43 16.71
CA PHE A 165 -9.44 0.15 17.21
C PHE A 165 -9.11 -0.96 16.22
N GLY A 166 -8.40 -1.99 16.68
CA GLY A 166 -8.03 -3.08 15.79
C GLY A 166 -7.21 -4.18 16.46
N ALA A 167 -6.81 -5.18 15.68
CA ALA A 167 -5.85 -6.17 16.19
C ALA A 167 -4.48 -5.52 16.42
N LEU A 168 -4.07 -4.67 15.46
CA LEU A 168 -2.92 -3.77 15.59
C LEU A 168 -3.43 -2.33 15.46
N ALA A 169 -3.30 -1.54 16.54
CA ALA A 169 -3.81 -0.18 16.60
C ALA A 169 -2.68 0.80 16.92
N ALA A 170 -2.60 1.91 16.17
CA ALA A 170 -1.66 2.99 16.43
C ALA A 170 -2.38 4.35 16.41
N GLY A 171 -2.19 5.16 17.46
CA GLY A 171 -2.89 6.44 17.52
C GLY A 171 -2.67 7.22 18.81
N LEU A 172 -3.43 8.32 18.95
CA LEU A 172 -3.42 9.05 20.22
C LEU A 172 -4.02 8.17 21.32
N ILE A 173 -5.19 7.58 21.05
CA ILE A 173 -5.81 6.56 21.90
C ILE A 173 -5.98 5.30 21.04
N ALA A 174 -5.32 4.22 21.45
CA ALA A 174 -5.29 2.97 20.71
C ALA A 174 -5.84 1.81 21.54
N PHE A 175 -6.75 1.04 20.94
CA PHE A 175 -7.33 -0.16 21.53
C PHE A 175 -7.10 -1.35 20.60
N GLY A 176 -6.40 -2.38 21.07
CA GLY A 176 -6.14 -3.52 20.20
C GLY A 176 -5.48 -4.70 20.87
N GLY A 177 -5.22 -5.77 20.10
CA GLY A 177 -4.40 -6.88 20.54
C GLY A 177 -2.97 -6.41 20.84
N ALA A 178 -2.38 -5.68 19.89
CA ALA A 178 -1.19 -4.87 20.10
C ALA A 178 -1.55 -3.40 19.80
N SER A 179 -1.23 -2.51 20.73
CA SER A 179 -1.57 -1.09 20.65
C SER A 179 -0.36 -0.20 20.92
N ALA A 180 -0.26 0.91 20.17
CA ALA A 180 0.79 1.89 20.32
C ALA A 180 0.21 3.32 20.30
N GLY A 181 0.53 4.16 21.29
CA GLY A 181 0.02 5.52 21.32
C GLY A 181 0.34 6.31 22.56
N TRP A 182 -0.25 7.50 22.65
CA TRP A 182 -0.18 8.29 23.87
C TRP A 182 -0.88 7.54 25.03
N LEU A 183 -2.05 6.99 24.77
CA LEU A 183 -2.79 6.10 25.67
C LEU A 183 -3.11 4.81 24.92
N ALA A 184 -2.52 3.70 25.35
CA ALA A 184 -2.61 2.40 24.71
C ALA A 184 -3.28 1.37 25.61
N PHE A 185 -4.27 0.66 25.07
CA PHE A 185 -4.97 -0.42 25.74
C PHE A 185 -4.91 -1.69 24.88
N GLY A 186 -4.47 -2.79 25.47
CA GLY A 186 -4.43 -4.04 24.70
C GLY A 186 -3.76 -5.21 25.38
N GLY A 187 -3.63 -6.31 24.65
CA GLY A 187 -2.87 -7.46 25.10
C GLY A 187 -1.39 -7.10 25.30
N SER A 188 -0.82 -6.41 24.32
CA SER A 188 0.48 -5.73 24.38
C SER A 188 0.28 -4.25 24.11
N ALA A 189 0.59 -3.40 25.08
CA ALA A 189 0.41 -1.95 24.96
C ALA A 189 1.74 -1.22 25.11
N CYS A 190 2.02 -0.26 24.19
CA CYS A 190 3.24 0.53 24.22
C CYS A 190 2.91 2.02 24.05
N GLY A 191 3.47 2.88 24.93
CA GLY A 191 3.24 4.32 24.79
C GLY A 191 3.65 5.17 25.97
N MET A 192 2.99 6.32 26.10
CA MET A 192 3.20 7.19 27.28
C MET A 192 2.47 6.63 28.50
N TYR A 193 1.23 6.20 28.28
CA TYR A 193 0.37 5.51 29.24
C TYR A 193 -0.07 4.20 28.62
N ALA A 194 0.22 3.08 29.25
CA ALA A 194 -0.06 1.76 28.70
C ALA A 194 -0.80 0.88 29.69
N VAL A 195 -1.83 0.21 29.24
CA VAL A 195 -2.62 -0.74 30.02
C VAL A 195 -2.80 -2.03 29.24
N GLY A 196 -2.43 -3.15 29.80
CA GLY A 196 -2.57 -4.44 29.10
C GLY A 196 -1.90 -5.61 29.80
N GLY A 197 -1.95 -6.78 29.17
CA GLY A 197 -1.25 -7.96 29.67
C GLY A 197 0.25 -7.74 29.77
N ALA A 198 0.84 -7.17 28.72
CA ALA A 198 2.21 -6.65 28.70
C ALA A 198 2.16 -5.15 28.37
N ALA A 199 2.48 -4.31 29.35
CA ALA A 199 2.44 -2.86 29.22
C ALA A 199 3.85 -2.26 29.32
N ASP A 200 4.26 -1.52 28.28
CA ASP A 200 5.52 -0.79 28.23
C ASP A 200 5.24 0.70 28.05
N ALA A 201 5.58 1.52 29.03
CA ALA A 201 5.25 2.92 29.02
C ALA A 201 6.43 3.82 29.41
N SER A 202 6.43 5.05 28.90
CA SER A 202 7.39 6.06 29.34
C SER A 202 6.99 6.70 30.70
N HIS A 203 5.69 6.74 31.03
CA HIS A 203 5.20 7.37 32.26
C HIS A 203 4.55 6.36 33.21
N ILE A 204 3.41 5.79 32.84
CA ILE A 204 2.67 4.87 33.70
C ILE A 204 2.28 3.64 32.90
N SER A 205 2.63 2.47 33.43
CA SER A 205 2.17 1.19 32.88
C SER A 205 1.35 0.43 33.93
N CYS A 206 0.33 -0.30 33.46
CA CYS A 206 -0.51 -1.14 34.30
C CYS A 206 -0.80 -2.46 33.59
N GLY A 207 -0.45 -3.58 34.22
CA GLY A 207 -0.67 -4.91 33.65
C GLY A 207 0.11 -6.03 34.32
N GLY A 208 -0.12 -7.27 33.87
CA GLY A 208 0.57 -8.43 34.42
C GLY A 208 2.09 -8.33 34.29
N TYR A 209 2.59 -7.93 33.11
CA TYR A 209 3.99 -7.53 32.89
C TYR A 209 4.02 -6.03 32.61
N SER A 210 4.53 -5.25 33.54
CA SER A 210 4.48 -3.80 33.48
C SER A 210 5.88 -3.20 33.55
N THR A 211 6.27 -2.47 32.50
CA THR A 211 7.55 -1.77 32.42
C THR A 211 7.30 -0.28 32.19
N SER A 212 7.90 0.56 33.05
CA SER A 212 7.77 1.99 32.94
C SER A 212 9.02 2.73 33.39
N ALA A 213 9.27 3.91 32.84
CA ALA A 213 10.35 4.76 33.36
C ALA A 213 10.02 5.37 34.72
N HIS A 214 8.74 5.55 35.06
CA HIS A 214 8.27 6.16 36.30
C HIS A 214 7.46 5.19 37.14
N VAL A 215 6.19 4.99 36.87
CA VAL A 215 5.31 4.17 37.74
C VAL A 215 4.88 2.90 37.01
N ALA A 216 5.20 1.75 37.54
CA ALA A 216 4.79 0.45 37.05
C ALA A 216 3.87 -0.24 38.04
N ILE A 217 2.68 -0.67 37.60
CA ILE A 217 1.63 -1.30 38.42
C ILE A 217 1.38 -2.70 37.88
N GLY A 218 1.44 -3.72 38.72
CA GLY A 218 1.13 -5.09 38.27
C GLY A 218 1.86 -6.18 39.09
N ASP A 219 1.86 -7.40 38.51
CA ASP A 219 2.48 -8.57 39.10
C ASP A 219 4.01 -8.57 38.93
N VAL A 220 4.46 -8.44 37.72
CA VAL A 220 5.87 -8.36 37.33
C VAL A 220 6.16 -6.96 36.86
N VAL A 221 6.74 -6.16 37.74
CA VAL A 221 6.93 -4.72 37.51
C VAL A 221 8.41 -4.35 37.38
N ARG A 222 8.67 -3.36 36.50
CA ARG A 222 9.98 -2.69 36.39
C ARG A 222 9.76 -1.20 36.22
N GLY A 223 10.21 -0.40 37.17
CA GLY A 223 10.07 1.04 37.10
C GLY A 223 10.83 1.75 38.22
N ALA A 224 10.82 3.09 38.20
CA ALA A 224 11.37 3.88 39.29
C ALA A 224 10.53 3.71 40.58
N VAL A 225 9.21 3.61 40.41
CA VAL A 225 8.24 3.29 41.45
C VAL A 225 7.49 2.02 41.06
N GLU A 226 7.68 0.97 41.81
CA GLU A 226 7.03 -0.33 41.59
C GLU A 226 5.85 -0.45 42.57
N VAL A 227 4.66 -0.68 42.00
CA VAL A 227 3.43 -0.79 42.79
C VAL A 227 2.83 -2.17 42.57
N SER A 228 2.61 -2.89 43.68
CA SER A 228 1.95 -4.19 43.62
C SER A 228 0.48 -4.03 43.20
N GLU A 229 -0.05 -5.03 42.50
CA GLU A 229 -1.45 -5.16 42.11
C GLU A 229 -2.41 -5.04 43.33
N SER A 230 -1.97 -5.43 44.52
CA SER A 230 -2.77 -5.37 45.74
C SER A 230 -2.76 -4.02 46.47
N ALA A 231 -2.12 -2.99 45.92
CA ALA A 231 -2.07 -1.67 46.53
C ALA A 231 -3.41 -0.95 46.48
N PRO A 232 -3.86 -0.27 47.53
CA PRO A 232 -5.12 0.45 47.55
C PRO A 232 -5.10 1.63 46.55
N ALA A 233 -6.20 1.88 45.84
CA ALA A 233 -6.31 2.91 44.84
C ALA A 233 -5.86 4.31 45.30
N ALA A 234 -6.16 4.66 46.55
CA ALA A 234 -5.77 5.95 47.12
C ALA A 234 -4.26 6.13 47.22
N GLU A 235 -3.53 5.07 47.60
CA GLU A 235 -2.08 5.05 47.68
C GLU A 235 -1.46 5.14 46.27
N VAL A 236 -1.98 4.36 45.31
CA VAL A 236 -1.53 4.39 43.91
C VAL A 236 -1.68 5.79 43.34
N ARG A 237 -2.83 6.44 43.58
CA ARG A 237 -3.08 7.80 43.10
C ARG A 237 -2.10 8.81 43.73
N GLU A 238 -1.82 8.71 45.02
CA GLU A 238 -0.88 9.60 45.71
C GLU A 238 0.54 9.42 45.14
N LEU A 239 0.96 8.18 44.92
CA LEU A 239 2.27 7.85 44.33
C LEU A 239 2.41 8.42 42.89
N ILE A 240 1.38 8.25 42.06
CA ILE A 240 1.35 8.81 40.70
C ILE A 240 1.50 10.33 40.76
N MET A 241 0.70 11.01 41.55
CA MET A 241 0.72 12.48 41.64
C MET A 241 1.99 13.04 42.27
N LYS A 242 2.65 12.27 43.10
CA LYS A 242 3.95 12.62 43.71
C LYS A 242 5.09 12.49 42.71
N GLU A 243 5.12 11.40 41.95
CA GLU A 243 6.20 11.11 40.99
C GLU A 243 6.04 11.89 39.69
N LEU A 244 4.79 12.05 39.24
CA LEU A 244 4.41 12.71 37.98
C LEU A 244 3.34 13.80 38.21
N PRO A 245 3.70 14.96 38.79
CA PRO A 245 2.74 16.03 39.11
C PRO A 245 2.07 16.64 37.86
N GLU A 246 2.66 16.46 36.70
CA GLU A 246 2.09 16.95 35.43
C GLU A 246 1.05 15.99 34.82
N THR A 247 0.83 14.81 35.41
CA THR A 247 -0.18 13.84 34.92
C THR A 247 -1.58 14.41 35.09
N PRO A 248 -2.41 14.39 34.04
CA PRO A 248 -3.80 14.81 34.14
C PRO A 248 -4.53 13.95 35.19
N GLY A 249 -5.31 14.61 36.07
CA GLY A 249 -5.97 13.93 37.20
C GLY A 249 -6.83 12.74 36.76
N PHE A 250 -7.52 12.83 35.62
CA PHE A 250 -8.33 11.74 35.10
C PHE A 250 -7.50 10.48 34.73
N ILE A 251 -6.22 10.65 34.30
CA ILE A 251 -5.29 9.54 34.07
C ILE A 251 -4.91 8.88 35.39
N ALA A 252 -4.57 9.68 36.43
CA ALA A 252 -4.25 9.15 37.72
C ALA A 252 -5.44 8.37 38.32
N ASP A 253 -6.64 8.92 38.22
CA ASP A 253 -7.89 8.26 38.66
C ASP A 253 -8.18 6.97 37.90
N MET A 254 -7.92 6.95 36.58
CA MET A 254 -8.07 5.77 35.77
C MET A 254 -7.12 4.66 36.17
N PHE A 255 -5.82 4.94 36.31
CA PHE A 255 -4.82 3.94 36.69
C PHE A 255 -4.98 3.44 38.15
N SER A 256 -5.36 4.31 39.08
CA SER A 256 -5.69 3.90 40.43
C SER A 256 -6.92 2.99 40.53
N GLY A 257 -7.97 3.30 39.74
CA GLY A 257 -9.14 2.43 39.66
C GLY A 257 -8.85 1.08 39.00
N MET A 258 -7.94 1.04 38.01
CA MET A 258 -7.51 -0.22 37.39
C MET A 258 -6.69 -1.08 38.39
N ALA A 259 -5.82 -0.49 39.17
CA ALA A 259 -5.08 -1.22 40.18
C ALA A 259 -6.05 -1.88 41.20
N GLU A 260 -7.11 -1.18 41.61
CA GLU A 260 -8.14 -1.73 42.47
C GLU A 260 -8.91 -2.90 41.84
N MET A 261 -9.22 -2.78 40.53
CA MET A 261 -9.89 -3.87 39.78
C MET A 261 -9.01 -5.13 39.62
N MET A 262 -7.70 -4.99 39.58
CA MET A 262 -6.77 -6.13 39.48
C MET A 262 -6.58 -6.83 40.83
N SER A 263 -6.83 -6.15 41.95
CA SER A 263 -6.68 -6.70 43.30
C SER A 263 -7.83 -7.65 43.73
N HIS A 264 -8.88 -7.75 42.94
CA HIS A 264 -10.05 -8.61 43.15
C HIS A 264 -10.11 -9.74 42.15
#